data_40da20c8d2630f8e83c180908f328ca2
#
_entry.id   40da20c8d2630f8e83c180908f328ca2
#
_cell.length_a   1.000
_cell.length_b   1.000
_cell.length_c   1.000
_cell.angle_alpha   90.00
_cell.angle_beta   90.00
_cell.angle_gamma   90.00
#
_symmetry.space_group_name_H-M   'P 1'
#
loop_
_entity.id
_entity.type
_entity.pdbx_description
1 polymer ?
#
loop_
_entity_poly.entity_id
_entity_poly.type
_entity_poly.pdbx_seq_one_letter_code
_entity_poly.pdbx_strand_id
1 'polypeptide(L)'
;MNALLTLLYLLLCVGIVIFVPPLVVPYTSYYGIFGALDAAKAVLLCTALATLAGFYAYKRKIDGPFLLRLFVAGLIVRIVVALAIFTFRGQDFFGGDALTYDFFGNAQLLGWGGDKYFQGIANQFVRSGEGSGWGMVYVVAAIYGIVGRNMLAVQLVNAVFGAATAVVIYLCAYQVFQNSRVARIAGIAVAFYPSLVLWSAQGLKDGPIVLCLAAAILATLKLGERFTLKYLVVLVCTLLSLVALRFYVFYMICVAIAGAFIIGMQQITATSFTRQFIAMVLLGLALTYIGVTRSATVQFERYGNMQQLQRSRSDLARSAESGFGRDVDVSSTSGALSSIPMGVVYLLFAPFPWQITSLRQSITLPEMVIWWASFPLLVLGLWFAIRYRLRMISPILIFTVMLTIAYSVFQGNVGTAYRQRAQLLVFYFIFVAVGFVLMKEKREERKQRDEEERIRLSKRTIL
;
A
#
# COMPACT_ATOMS: atom_id res chain seq x y z
N MET A 1 -1.43 -20.23 -34.24
CA MET A 1 -2.15 -18.97 -34.49
C MET A 1 -2.21 -18.11 -33.25
N ASN A 2 -2.59 -18.65 -32.05
CA ASN A 2 -2.71 -17.86 -30.81
C ASN A 2 -1.39 -17.27 -30.30
N ALA A 3 -0.25 -17.98 -30.41
CA ALA A 3 1.05 -17.46 -29.92
C ALA A 3 1.54 -16.27 -30.76
N LEU A 4 1.38 -16.32 -32.07
CA LEU A 4 1.76 -15.24 -33.00
C LEU A 4 0.88 -13.99 -32.74
N LEU A 5 -0.43 -14.16 -32.59
CA LEU A 5 -1.34 -13.06 -32.24
C LEU A 5 -0.99 -12.46 -30.92
N THR A 6 -0.70 -13.28 -29.89
CA THR A 6 -0.27 -12.78 -28.58
C THR A 6 1.02 -11.98 -28.69
N LEU A 7 2.00 -12.45 -29.46
CA LEU A 7 3.25 -11.72 -29.68
C LEU A 7 3.00 -10.38 -30.39
N LEU A 8 2.15 -10.36 -31.43
CA LEU A 8 1.80 -9.14 -32.17
C LEU A 8 1.10 -8.12 -31.23
N TYR A 9 0.17 -8.57 -30.37
CA TYR A 9 -0.46 -7.70 -29.39
C TYR A 9 0.55 -7.13 -28.39
N LEU A 10 1.48 -7.95 -27.90
CA LEU A 10 2.53 -7.48 -26.99
C LEU A 10 3.44 -6.45 -27.66
N LEU A 11 3.85 -6.70 -28.91
CA LEU A 11 4.66 -5.74 -29.67
C LEU A 11 3.90 -4.44 -29.94
N LEU A 12 2.62 -4.52 -30.25
CA LEU A 12 1.75 -3.34 -30.42
C LEU A 12 1.64 -2.54 -29.12
N CYS A 13 1.36 -3.21 -28.00
CA CYS A 13 1.29 -2.55 -26.69
C CYS A 13 2.61 -1.87 -26.32
N VAL A 14 3.74 -2.55 -26.50
CA VAL A 14 5.08 -1.98 -26.27
C VAL A 14 5.33 -0.79 -27.21
N GLY A 15 4.97 -0.92 -28.49
CA GLY A 15 5.07 0.18 -29.46
C GLY A 15 4.24 1.41 -29.03
N ILE A 16 2.99 1.21 -28.61
CA ILE A 16 2.14 2.29 -28.08
C ILE A 16 2.82 2.99 -26.87
N VAL A 17 3.35 2.21 -25.92
CA VAL A 17 4.02 2.77 -24.73
C VAL A 17 5.29 3.57 -25.08
N ILE A 18 6.02 3.14 -26.11
CA ILE A 18 7.27 3.81 -26.52
C ILE A 18 7.02 5.05 -27.36
N PHE A 19 6.06 5.01 -28.27
CA PHE A 19 5.91 6.08 -29.28
C PHE A 19 4.81 7.09 -28.95
N VAL A 20 3.71 6.70 -28.31
CA VAL A 20 2.60 7.64 -28.04
C VAL A 20 2.95 8.74 -27.04
N PRO A 21 3.56 8.46 -25.87
CA PRO A 21 3.89 9.52 -24.92
C PRO A 21 4.83 10.59 -25.49
N PRO A 22 5.91 10.26 -26.23
CA PRO A 22 6.77 11.27 -26.84
C PRO A 22 6.10 12.13 -27.91
N LEU A 23 5.08 11.58 -28.61
CA LEU A 23 4.31 12.35 -29.60
C LEU A 23 3.41 13.40 -28.94
N VAL A 24 2.84 13.08 -27.77
CA VAL A 24 1.93 13.97 -27.04
C VAL A 24 2.70 14.93 -26.13
N VAL A 25 3.85 14.50 -25.59
CA VAL A 25 4.67 15.24 -24.61
C VAL A 25 6.10 15.43 -25.15
N PRO A 26 6.29 16.07 -26.33
CA PRO A 26 7.61 16.16 -26.96
C PRO A 26 8.58 17.05 -26.16
N TYR A 27 8.05 18.10 -25.52
CA TYR A 27 8.82 19.02 -24.67
C TYR A 27 7.92 19.64 -23.61
N THR A 28 8.34 19.60 -22.36
CA THR A 28 7.65 20.29 -21.25
C THR A 28 8.63 20.86 -20.25
N SER A 29 8.23 21.95 -19.57
CA SER A 29 8.99 22.51 -18.45
C SER A 29 9.17 21.52 -17.27
N TYR A 30 8.26 20.55 -17.14
CA TYR A 30 8.30 19.53 -16.08
C TYR A 30 9.21 18.35 -16.42
N TYR A 31 9.12 17.83 -17.65
CA TYR A 31 9.79 16.57 -18.03
C TYR A 31 11.06 16.79 -18.84
N GLY A 32 11.35 18.05 -19.22
CA GLY A 32 12.42 18.33 -20.17
C GLY A 32 12.13 17.75 -21.55
N ILE A 33 13.18 17.33 -22.26
CA ILE A 33 13.06 16.63 -23.55
C ILE A 33 12.82 15.15 -23.25
N PHE A 34 11.66 14.64 -23.65
CA PHE A 34 11.29 13.24 -23.48
C PHE A 34 11.11 12.60 -24.87
N GLY A 35 11.92 11.60 -25.16
CA GLY A 35 11.93 10.93 -26.47
C GLY A 35 11.57 9.45 -26.38
N ALA A 36 11.48 8.83 -27.56
CA ALA A 36 11.21 7.38 -27.67
C ALA A 36 12.27 6.52 -26.96
N LEU A 37 13.52 6.96 -26.93
CA LEU A 37 14.59 6.28 -26.21
C LEU A 37 14.34 6.27 -24.69
N ASP A 38 13.84 7.38 -24.13
CA ASP A 38 13.54 7.46 -22.69
C ASP A 38 12.34 6.60 -22.34
N ALA A 39 11.31 6.56 -23.21
CA ALA A 39 10.21 5.63 -23.06
C ALA A 39 10.68 4.18 -23.12
N ALA A 40 11.56 3.84 -24.05
CA ALA A 40 12.14 2.49 -24.19
C ALA A 40 12.94 2.07 -22.94
N LYS A 41 13.76 2.97 -22.38
CA LYS A 41 14.49 2.72 -21.12
C LYS A 41 13.53 2.46 -19.96
N ALA A 42 12.45 3.23 -19.84
CA ALA A 42 11.42 3.04 -18.81
C ALA A 42 10.75 1.67 -18.93
N VAL A 43 10.39 1.25 -20.16
CA VAL A 43 9.80 -0.06 -20.44
C VAL A 43 10.76 -1.20 -20.13
N LEU A 44 12.03 -1.08 -20.50
CA LEU A 44 13.05 -2.10 -20.21
C LEU A 44 13.23 -2.31 -18.70
N LEU A 45 13.37 -1.22 -17.95
CA LEU A 45 13.48 -1.31 -16.50
C LEU A 45 12.23 -1.92 -15.87
N CYS A 46 11.03 -1.48 -16.29
CA CYS A 46 9.77 -2.06 -15.85
C CYS A 46 9.71 -3.57 -16.13
N THR A 47 10.04 -3.97 -17.37
CA THR A 47 10.02 -5.38 -17.79
C THR A 47 10.97 -6.23 -16.97
N ALA A 48 12.18 -5.74 -16.71
CA ALA A 48 13.17 -6.45 -15.90
C ALA A 48 12.64 -6.70 -14.47
N LEU A 49 12.11 -5.66 -13.81
CA LEU A 49 11.55 -5.78 -12.47
C LEU A 49 10.27 -6.63 -12.45
N ALA A 50 9.40 -6.48 -13.46
CA ALA A 50 8.19 -7.26 -13.60
C ALA A 50 8.48 -8.75 -13.82
N THR A 51 9.52 -9.08 -14.59
CA THR A 51 9.95 -10.46 -14.81
C THR A 51 10.41 -11.10 -13.50
N LEU A 52 11.20 -10.39 -12.69
CA LEU A 52 11.65 -10.89 -11.39
C LEU A 52 10.46 -11.12 -10.44
N ALA A 53 9.54 -10.15 -10.33
CA ALA A 53 8.37 -10.24 -9.48
C ALA A 53 7.40 -11.33 -9.99
N GLY A 54 7.16 -11.41 -11.29
CA GLY A 54 6.31 -12.43 -11.92
C GLY A 54 6.86 -13.84 -11.75
N PHE A 55 8.17 -14.02 -11.92
CA PHE A 55 8.84 -15.29 -11.67
C PHE A 55 8.71 -15.74 -10.21
N TYR A 56 8.89 -14.80 -9.27
CA TYR A 56 8.67 -15.07 -7.86
C TYR A 56 7.22 -15.49 -7.56
N ALA A 57 6.24 -14.82 -8.17
CA ALA A 57 4.83 -15.15 -8.04
C ALA A 57 4.52 -16.54 -8.64
N TYR A 58 5.03 -16.83 -9.84
CA TYR A 58 4.83 -18.11 -10.51
C TYR A 58 5.42 -19.31 -9.77
N LYS A 59 6.63 -19.15 -9.19
CA LYS A 59 7.31 -20.22 -8.43
C LYS A 59 6.64 -20.58 -7.10
N ARG A 60 5.53 -19.93 -6.72
CA ARG A 60 4.81 -20.32 -5.50
C ARG A 60 4.15 -21.68 -5.67
N LYS A 61 4.33 -22.55 -4.67
CA LYS A 61 3.74 -23.90 -4.66
C LYS A 61 2.20 -23.88 -4.69
N ILE A 62 1.61 -22.83 -4.12
CA ILE A 62 0.16 -22.65 -4.02
C ILE A 62 -0.25 -21.55 -4.98
N ASP A 63 -1.15 -21.88 -5.90
CA ASP A 63 -1.75 -20.96 -6.87
C ASP A 63 -0.75 -20.15 -7.74
N GLY A 64 0.47 -20.63 -7.97
CA GLY A 64 1.49 -19.93 -8.75
C GLY A 64 1.01 -19.37 -10.11
N PRO A 65 0.32 -20.17 -10.96
CA PRO A 65 -0.24 -19.66 -12.21
C PRO A 65 -1.32 -18.59 -12.03
N PHE A 66 -2.13 -18.67 -10.96
CA PHE A 66 -3.09 -17.62 -10.62
C PHE A 66 -2.38 -16.35 -10.16
N LEU A 67 -1.35 -16.47 -9.30
CA LEU A 67 -0.57 -15.33 -8.82
C LEU A 67 0.15 -14.59 -9.94
N LEU A 68 0.70 -15.32 -10.93
CA LEU A 68 1.28 -14.69 -12.11
C LEU A 68 0.22 -13.91 -12.90
N ARG A 69 -0.94 -14.51 -13.17
CA ARG A 69 -2.04 -13.82 -13.88
C ARG A 69 -2.53 -12.60 -13.11
N LEU A 70 -2.68 -12.71 -11.80
CA LEU A 70 -3.07 -11.60 -10.92
C LEU A 70 -2.06 -10.46 -10.98
N PHE A 71 -0.76 -10.78 -10.89
CA PHE A 71 0.31 -9.81 -10.99
C PHE A 71 0.32 -9.10 -12.34
N VAL A 72 0.29 -9.87 -13.44
CA VAL A 72 0.32 -9.32 -14.81
C VAL A 72 -0.90 -8.45 -15.09
N ALA A 73 -2.11 -8.92 -14.77
CA ALA A 73 -3.33 -8.15 -14.97
C ALA A 73 -3.34 -6.85 -14.11
N GLY A 74 -2.94 -6.94 -12.84
CA GLY A 74 -2.81 -5.77 -11.98
C GLY A 74 -1.73 -4.79 -12.44
N LEU A 75 -0.63 -5.28 -13.03
CA LEU A 75 0.42 -4.46 -13.63
C LEU A 75 -0.06 -3.74 -14.89
N ILE A 76 -0.73 -4.44 -15.80
CA ILE A 76 -1.25 -3.85 -17.05
C ILE A 76 -2.18 -2.67 -16.73
N VAL A 77 -3.13 -2.84 -15.81
CA VAL A 77 -4.04 -1.76 -15.42
C VAL A 77 -3.27 -0.54 -14.88
N ARG A 78 -2.24 -0.77 -14.07
CA ARG A 78 -1.40 0.31 -13.53
C ARG A 78 -0.55 0.98 -14.61
N ILE A 79 -0.02 0.24 -15.56
CA ILE A 79 0.71 0.81 -16.72
C ILE A 79 -0.21 1.71 -17.52
N VAL A 80 -1.44 1.28 -17.84
CA VAL A 80 -2.41 2.08 -18.57
C VAL A 80 -2.71 3.39 -17.83
N VAL A 81 -2.96 3.33 -16.52
CA VAL A 81 -3.20 4.52 -15.70
C VAL A 81 -1.95 5.40 -15.61
N ALA A 82 -0.76 4.82 -15.43
CA ALA A 82 0.50 5.57 -15.39
C ALA A 82 0.76 6.32 -16.71
N LEU A 83 0.53 5.66 -17.84
CA LEU A 83 0.65 6.28 -19.16
C LEU A 83 -0.35 7.43 -19.35
N ALA A 84 -1.61 7.23 -18.93
CA ALA A 84 -2.61 8.28 -19.00
C ALA A 84 -2.21 9.49 -18.15
N ILE A 85 -1.77 9.26 -16.90
CA ILE A 85 -1.32 10.34 -16.01
C ILE A 85 -0.09 11.05 -16.59
N PHE A 86 0.88 10.31 -17.13
CA PHE A 86 2.08 10.90 -17.73
C PHE A 86 1.74 11.72 -18.98
N THR A 87 0.98 11.15 -19.90
CA THR A 87 0.65 11.77 -21.19
C THR A 87 -0.21 13.01 -21.04
N PHE A 88 -1.20 12.98 -20.15
CA PHE A 88 -2.10 14.11 -19.90
C PHE A 88 -1.64 15.03 -18.75
N ARG A 89 -0.42 14.87 -18.25
CA ARG A 89 0.16 15.66 -17.14
C ARG A 89 -0.71 15.70 -15.89
N GLY A 90 -1.33 14.56 -15.58
CA GLY A 90 -2.26 14.43 -14.46
C GLY A 90 -1.62 14.55 -13.07
N GLN A 91 -0.28 14.65 -12.94
CA GLN A 91 0.41 14.77 -11.65
C GLN A 91 -0.05 16.00 -10.87
N ASP A 92 -0.19 17.16 -11.53
CA ASP A 92 -0.68 18.40 -10.90
C ASP A 92 -2.12 18.23 -10.43
N PHE A 93 -2.94 17.56 -11.26
CA PHE A 93 -4.32 17.28 -10.90
C PHE A 93 -4.45 16.41 -9.65
N PHE A 94 -3.54 15.45 -9.45
CA PHE A 94 -3.58 14.53 -8.28
C PHE A 94 -2.71 15.00 -7.09
N GLY A 95 -2.09 16.16 -7.13
CA GLY A 95 -1.48 16.78 -5.94
C GLY A 95 0.03 16.98 -5.94
N GLY A 96 0.69 17.09 -7.10
CA GLY A 96 2.05 17.68 -7.24
C GLY A 96 3.23 16.99 -6.55
N ASP A 97 3.04 16.14 -5.53
CA ASP A 97 4.14 15.50 -4.78
C ASP A 97 5.11 14.72 -5.69
N ALA A 98 4.58 14.13 -6.79
CA ALA A 98 5.41 13.41 -7.75
C ALA A 98 6.43 14.30 -8.44
N LEU A 99 6.07 15.56 -8.70
CA LEU A 99 6.98 16.58 -9.27
C LEU A 99 8.05 16.99 -8.26
N THR A 100 7.69 17.08 -6.98
CA THR A 100 8.63 17.33 -5.89
C THR A 100 9.69 16.20 -5.82
N TYR A 101 9.27 14.94 -5.87
CA TYR A 101 10.21 13.82 -5.88
C TYR A 101 11.05 13.73 -7.14
N ASP A 102 10.51 14.10 -8.32
CA ASP A 102 11.27 14.21 -9.55
C ASP A 102 12.39 15.25 -9.42
N PHE A 103 12.06 16.47 -8.97
CA PHE A 103 13.02 17.56 -8.82
C PHE A 103 14.13 17.22 -7.83
N PHE A 104 13.77 16.83 -6.60
CA PHE A 104 14.78 16.52 -5.57
C PHE A 104 15.52 15.20 -5.85
N GLY A 105 14.89 14.22 -6.51
CA GLY A 105 15.55 13.01 -6.97
C GLY A 105 16.62 13.28 -8.03
N ASN A 106 16.33 14.18 -8.98
CA ASN A 106 17.31 14.61 -9.96
C ASN A 106 18.43 15.44 -9.30
N ALA A 107 18.10 16.34 -8.37
CA ALA A 107 19.09 17.11 -7.61
C ALA A 107 20.01 16.16 -6.79
N GLN A 108 19.47 15.13 -6.19
CA GLN A 108 20.25 14.11 -5.46
C GLN A 108 21.21 13.35 -6.38
N LEU A 109 20.77 12.97 -7.58
CA LEU A 109 21.62 12.31 -8.58
C LEU A 109 22.78 13.21 -9.02
N LEU A 110 22.50 14.47 -9.32
CA LEU A 110 23.53 15.45 -9.71
C LEU A 110 24.53 15.70 -8.55
N GLY A 111 24.02 15.76 -7.31
CA GLY A 111 24.85 15.83 -6.12
C GLY A 111 25.78 14.62 -5.96
N TRP A 112 25.29 13.40 -6.23
CA TRP A 112 26.15 12.19 -6.27
C TRP A 112 27.21 12.25 -7.37
N GLY A 113 26.91 12.95 -8.47
CA GLY A 113 27.87 13.24 -9.53
C GLY A 113 28.90 14.31 -9.20
N GLY A 114 28.86 14.91 -7.99
CA GLY A 114 29.83 15.90 -7.51
C GLY A 114 29.38 17.36 -7.62
N ASP A 115 28.18 17.65 -8.08
CA ASP A 115 27.63 18.99 -8.12
C ASP A 115 27.21 19.47 -6.73
N LYS A 116 28.04 20.39 -6.14
CA LYS A 116 27.84 20.91 -4.78
C LYS A 116 26.57 21.74 -4.62
N TYR A 117 26.12 22.44 -5.67
CA TYR A 117 24.91 23.25 -5.64
C TYR A 117 23.68 22.34 -5.48
N PHE A 118 23.55 21.33 -6.33
CA PHE A 118 22.45 20.38 -6.27
C PHE A 118 22.52 19.49 -5.02
N GLN A 119 23.71 19.15 -4.55
CA GLN A 119 23.88 18.47 -3.25
C GLN A 119 23.35 19.33 -2.08
N GLY A 120 23.56 20.64 -2.13
CA GLY A 120 23.00 21.59 -1.16
C GLY A 120 21.47 21.57 -1.16
N ILE A 121 20.85 21.64 -2.34
CA ILE A 121 19.39 21.56 -2.51
C ILE A 121 18.82 20.25 -1.96
N ALA A 122 19.38 19.11 -2.35
CA ALA A 122 18.94 17.80 -1.88
C ALA A 122 19.07 17.67 -0.35
N ASN A 123 20.20 18.10 0.21
CA ASN A 123 20.44 18.09 1.66
C ASN A 123 19.45 19.00 2.42
N GLN A 124 19.10 20.15 1.87
CA GLN A 124 18.12 21.06 2.46
C GLN A 124 16.75 20.37 2.58
N PHE A 125 16.28 19.71 1.53
CA PHE A 125 15.02 18.96 1.55
C PHE A 125 15.03 17.86 2.61
N VAL A 126 16.11 17.10 2.70
CA VAL A 126 16.25 16.01 3.69
C VAL A 126 16.29 16.55 5.12
N ARG A 127 16.95 17.71 5.35
CA ARG A 127 17.15 18.30 6.67
C ARG A 127 15.98 19.14 7.16
N SER A 128 15.21 19.77 6.28
CA SER A 128 14.13 20.71 6.62
C SER A 128 13.01 20.06 7.44
N GLY A 129 12.96 18.73 7.49
CA GLY A 129 11.92 17.98 8.19
C GLY A 129 10.56 17.97 7.47
N GLU A 130 10.42 18.75 6.41
CA GLU A 130 9.33 18.59 5.43
C GLU A 130 9.47 17.26 4.68
N GLY A 131 10.66 16.69 4.75
CA GLY A 131 11.04 15.42 4.14
C GLY A 131 10.54 14.16 4.84
N SER A 132 9.29 14.14 5.37
CA SER A 132 8.67 12.84 5.67
C SER A 132 8.52 12.09 4.34
N GLY A 133 9.52 11.28 3.99
CA GLY A 133 9.57 10.60 2.70
C GLY A 133 10.84 10.90 1.89
N TRP A 134 11.88 11.37 2.59
CA TRP A 134 13.20 11.57 1.99
C TRP A 134 13.71 10.33 1.23
N GLY A 135 13.33 9.11 1.68
CA GLY A 135 13.67 7.87 1.01
C GLY A 135 13.17 7.78 -0.43
N MET A 136 12.04 8.44 -0.77
CA MET A 136 11.56 8.47 -2.16
C MET A 136 12.50 9.25 -3.07
N VAL A 137 13.16 10.31 -2.57
CA VAL A 137 14.18 11.07 -3.30
C VAL A 137 15.34 10.16 -3.71
N TYR A 138 15.81 9.29 -2.81
CA TYR A 138 16.87 8.33 -3.12
C TYR A 138 16.41 7.24 -4.09
N VAL A 139 15.17 6.77 -3.97
CA VAL A 139 14.60 5.80 -4.93
C VAL A 139 14.56 6.41 -6.33
N VAL A 140 14.08 7.64 -6.46
CA VAL A 140 14.03 8.35 -7.75
C VAL A 140 15.44 8.60 -8.27
N ALA A 141 16.37 9.05 -7.44
CA ALA A 141 17.78 9.26 -7.83
C ALA A 141 18.43 7.96 -8.32
N ALA A 142 18.18 6.83 -7.66
CA ALA A 142 18.69 5.53 -8.08
C ALA A 142 18.11 5.10 -9.44
N ILE A 143 16.81 5.27 -9.66
CA ILE A 143 16.17 5.01 -10.95
C ILE A 143 16.79 5.89 -12.05
N TYR A 144 16.95 7.18 -11.76
CA TYR A 144 17.55 8.13 -12.71
C TYR A 144 19.02 7.86 -12.99
N GLY A 145 19.74 7.30 -12.03
CA GLY A 145 21.12 6.82 -12.24
C GLY A 145 21.22 5.68 -13.27
N ILE A 146 20.14 4.90 -13.44
CA ILE A 146 20.09 3.79 -14.40
C ILE A 146 19.61 4.24 -15.79
N VAL A 147 18.55 5.05 -15.84
CA VAL A 147 17.84 5.37 -17.09
C VAL A 147 17.94 6.84 -17.52
N GLY A 148 18.58 7.70 -16.72
CA GLY A 148 18.53 9.15 -16.86
C GLY A 148 17.27 9.72 -16.17
N ARG A 149 17.12 11.06 -16.13
CA ARG A 149 15.91 11.70 -15.59
C ARG A 149 14.70 11.29 -16.41
N ASN A 150 13.83 10.50 -15.80
CA ASN A 150 12.72 9.84 -16.49
C ASN A 150 11.57 9.53 -15.51
N MET A 151 10.61 10.47 -15.43
CA MET A 151 9.46 10.31 -14.52
C MET A 151 8.58 9.12 -14.90
N LEU A 152 8.45 8.77 -16.19
CA LEU A 152 7.70 7.59 -16.61
C LEU A 152 8.31 6.31 -16.03
N ALA A 153 9.64 6.21 -15.97
CA ALA A 153 10.32 5.06 -15.37
C ALA A 153 9.96 4.92 -13.88
N VAL A 154 9.90 6.03 -13.13
CA VAL A 154 9.49 6.01 -11.71
C VAL A 154 8.04 5.53 -11.57
N GLN A 155 7.12 6.00 -12.43
CA GLN A 155 5.73 5.57 -12.43
C GLN A 155 5.59 4.07 -12.74
N LEU A 156 6.32 3.57 -13.73
CA LEU A 156 6.28 2.15 -14.12
C LEU A 156 6.89 1.26 -13.04
N VAL A 157 7.96 1.68 -12.36
CA VAL A 157 8.52 0.97 -11.21
C VAL A 157 7.50 0.90 -10.06
N ASN A 158 6.81 2.00 -9.77
CA ASN A 158 5.74 2.03 -8.77
C ASN A 158 4.56 1.13 -9.17
N ALA A 159 4.23 1.04 -10.46
CA ALA A 159 3.22 0.11 -10.96
C ALA A 159 3.58 -1.36 -10.65
N VAL A 160 4.86 -1.72 -10.78
CA VAL A 160 5.36 -3.06 -10.38
C VAL A 160 5.19 -3.27 -8.88
N PHE A 161 5.52 -2.29 -8.04
CA PHE A 161 5.34 -2.38 -6.58
C PHE A 161 3.86 -2.56 -6.21
N GLY A 162 2.96 -1.78 -6.83
CA GLY A 162 1.52 -1.91 -6.60
C GLY A 162 0.96 -3.27 -7.02
N ALA A 163 1.40 -3.81 -8.16
CA ALA A 163 1.00 -5.13 -8.62
C ALA A 163 1.55 -6.25 -7.71
N ALA A 164 2.80 -6.14 -7.26
CA ALA A 164 3.42 -7.07 -6.32
C ALA A 164 2.70 -7.09 -4.96
N THR A 165 2.17 -5.95 -4.51
CA THR A 165 1.39 -5.85 -3.28
C THR A 165 0.19 -6.80 -3.29
N ALA A 166 -0.52 -6.93 -4.41
CA ALA A 166 -1.67 -7.83 -4.51
C ALA A 166 -1.27 -9.30 -4.30
N VAL A 167 -0.11 -9.70 -4.82
CA VAL A 167 0.46 -11.03 -4.60
C VAL A 167 0.82 -11.24 -3.12
N VAL A 168 1.45 -10.24 -2.50
CA VAL A 168 1.84 -10.33 -1.08
C VAL A 168 0.62 -10.39 -0.18
N ILE A 169 -0.44 -9.62 -0.45
CA ILE A 169 -1.71 -9.68 0.31
C ILE A 169 -2.40 -11.03 0.14
N TYR A 170 -2.40 -11.62 -1.06
CA TYR A 170 -2.84 -13.00 -1.25
C TYR A 170 -2.09 -13.94 -0.30
N LEU A 171 -0.75 -13.83 -0.24
CA LEU A 171 0.08 -14.68 0.62
C LEU A 171 -0.21 -14.44 2.12
N CYS A 172 -0.46 -13.19 2.55
CA CYS A 172 -0.88 -12.88 3.91
C CYS A 172 -2.22 -13.54 4.25
N ALA A 173 -3.23 -13.36 3.40
CA ALA A 173 -4.56 -13.94 3.59
C ALA A 173 -4.51 -15.46 3.62
N TYR A 174 -3.76 -16.07 2.70
CA TYR A 174 -3.58 -17.53 2.69
C TYR A 174 -2.86 -18.02 3.95
N GLN A 175 -1.83 -17.29 4.39
CA GLN A 175 -1.07 -17.66 5.59
C GLN A 175 -1.96 -17.70 6.84
N VAL A 176 -2.89 -16.76 6.98
CA VAL A 176 -3.77 -16.65 8.15
C VAL A 176 -4.94 -17.65 8.07
N PHE A 177 -5.62 -17.71 6.94
CA PHE A 177 -6.91 -18.42 6.82
C PHE A 177 -6.79 -19.81 6.20
N GLN A 178 -5.67 -20.16 5.55
CA GLN A 178 -5.44 -21.40 4.82
C GLN A 178 -6.55 -21.71 3.79
N ASN A 179 -7.18 -20.66 3.25
CA ASN A 179 -8.29 -20.73 2.31
C ASN A 179 -7.95 -19.97 1.02
N SER A 180 -7.80 -20.70 -0.09
CA SER A 180 -7.46 -20.11 -1.38
C SER A 180 -8.56 -19.19 -1.93
N ARG A 181 -9.84 -19.42 -1.60
CA ARG A 181 -10.95 -18.54 -2.05
C ARG A 181 -10.82 -17.16 -1.39
N VAL A 182 -10.60 -17.12 -0.07
CA VAL A 182 -10.35 -15.87 0.67
C VAL A 182 -9.14 -15.15 0.11
N ALA A 183 -8.03 -15.85 -0.07
CA ALA A 183 -6.78 -15.28 -0.56
C ALA A 183 -6.91 -14.69 -1.98
N ARG A 184 -7.59 -15.41 -2.89
CA ARG A 184 -7.84 -14.95 -4.26
C ARG A 184 -8.69 -13.68 -4.28
N ILE A 185 -9.78 -13.61 -3.50
CA ILE A 185 -10.65 -12.43 -3.44
C ILE A 185 -9.89 -11.23 -2.87
N ALA A 186 -9.14 -11.41 -1.78
CA ALA A 186 -8.30 -10.34 -1.22
C ALA A 186 -7.27 -9.82 -2.22
N GLY A 187 -6.56 -10.72 -2.91
CA GLY A 187 -5.59 -10.36 -3.95
C GLY A 187 -6.24 -9.61 -5.12
N ILE A 188 -7.39 -10.08 -5.63
CA ILE A 188 -8.15 -9.42 -6.70
C ILE A 188 -8.59 -8.01 -6.27
N ALA A 189 -9.14 -7.87 -5.06
CA ALA A 189 -9.53 -6.57 -4.54
C ALA A 189 -8.35 -5.59 -4.54
N VAL A 190 -7.18 -5.98 -4.03
CA VAL A 190 -5.99 -5.13 -4.01
C VAL A 190 -5.43 -4.86 -5.42
N ALA A 191 -5.54 -5.82 -6.34
CA ALA A 191 -5.04 -5.66 -7.70
C ALA A 191 -5.82 -4.59 -8.48
N PHE A 192 -7.15 -4.49 -8.28
CA PHE A 192 -8.02 -3.70 -9.13
C PHE A 192 -8.76 -2.56 -8.42
N TYR A 193 -8.59 -2.38 -7.11
CA TYR A 193 -9.23 -1.29 -6.40
C TYR A 193 -8.74 0.07 -6.88
N PRO A 194 -9.62 0.99 -7.33
CA PRO A 194 -9.23 2.18 -8.10
C PRO A 194 -8.19 3.06 -7.41
N SER A 195 -8.36 3.39 -6.12
CA SER A 195 -7.37 4.22 -5.42
C SER A 195 -6.02 3.54 -5.26
N LEU A 196 -5.98 2.21 -5.03
CA LEU A 196 -4.72 1.46 -4.95
C LEU A 196 -3.99 1.42 -6.31
N VAL A 197 -4.75 1.35 -7.40
CA VAL A 197 -4.21 1.46 -8.76
C VAL A 197 -3.68 2.88 -8.99
N LEU A 198 -4.49 3.91 -8.72
CA LEU A 198 -4.16 5.31 -8.95
C LEU A 198 -2.88 5.75 -8.22
N TRP A 199 -2.79 5.47 -6.90
CA TRP A 199 -1.65 5.91 -6.11
C TRP A 199 -0.36 5.14 -6.40
N SER A 200 -0.45 3.89 -6.88
CA SER A 200 0.71 3.12 -7.31
C SER A 200 1.08 3.29 -8.80
N ALA A 201 0.29 4.02 -9.58
CA ALA A 201 0.57 4.38 -10.96
C ALA A 201 1.27 5.75 -11.11
N GLN A 202 1.62 6.39 -10.01
CA GLN A 202 2.27 7.70 -9.96
C GLN A 202 3.67 7.61 -9.35
N GLY A 203 4.49 8.65 -9.52
CA GLY A 203 5.82 8.75 -8.90
C GLY A 203 5.78 9.08 -7.40
N LEU A 204 4.88 8.42 -6.64
CA LEU A 204 4.61 8.67 -5.23
C LEU A 204 5.20 7.61 -4.32
N LYS A 205 5.46 7.97 -3.07
CA LYS A 205 5.97 7.03 -2.04
C LYS A 205 4.94 5.98 -1.59
N ASP A 206 3.65 6.15 -1.93
CA ASP A 206 2.57 5.29 -1.43
C ASP A 206 2.68 3.85 -1.94
N GLY A 207 3.05 3.63 -3.21
CA GLY A 207 3.28 2.30 -3.76
C GLY A 207 4.33 1.49 -2.99
N PRO A 208 5.56 2.00 -2.83
CA PRO A 208 6.61 1.35 -2.03
C PRO A 208 6.20 1.14 -0.57
N ILE A 209 5.54 2.12 0.08
CA ILE A 209 5.10 1.99 1.48
C ILE A 209 4.15 0.81 1.65
N VAL A 210 3.13 0.70 0.79
CA VAL A 210 2.11 -0.36 0.92
C VAL A 210 2.73 -1.74 0.65
N LEU A 211 3.65 -1.85 -0.31
CA LEU A 211 4.40 -3.09 -0.54
C LEU A 211 5.26 -3.47 0.68
N CYS A 212 6.01 -2.52 1.24
CA CYS A 212 6.84 -2.76 2.42
C CYS A 212 5.99 -3.18 3.62
N LEU A 213 4.84 -2.56 3.86
CA LEU A 213 3.90 -2.95 4.92
C LEU A 213 3.38 -4.37 4.74
N ALA A 214 2.91 -4.70 3.54
CA ALA A 214 2.41 -6.04 3.24
C ALA A 214 3.53 -7.10 3.40
N ALA A 215 4.75 -6.79 2.93
CA ALA A 215 5.90 -7.68 3.05
C ALA A 215 6.38 -7.83 4.50
N ALA A 216 6.36 -6.76 5.31
CA ALA A 216 6.69 -6.81 6.73
C ALA A 216 5.70 -7.69 7.50
N ILE A 217 4.40 -7.53 7.27
CA ILE A 217 3.36 -8.39 7.86
C ILE A 217 3.55 -9.84 7.43
N LEU A 218 3.77 -10.12 6.14
CA LEU A 218 4.00 -11.48 5.67
C LEU A 218 5.25 -12.10 6.31
N ALA A 219 6.34 -11.34 6.40
CA ALA A 219 7.57 -11.79 7.05
C ALA A 219 7.34 -12.10 8.53
N THR A 220 6.59 -11.25 9.25
CA THR A 220 6.21 -11.44 10.65
C THR A 220 5.39 -12.73 10.83
N LEU A 221 4.38 -12.95 10.00
CA LEU A 221 3.56 -14.17 10.03
C LEU A 221 4.41 -15.44 9.79
N LYS A 222 5.35 -15.37 8.84
CA LYS A 222 6.24 -16.49 8.54
C LYS A 222 7.27 -16.75 9.64
N LEU A 223 7.82 -15.71 10.26
CA LEU A 223 8.73 -15.83 11.41
C LEU A 223 8.00 -16.40 12.63
N GLY A 224 6.73 -16.07 12.82
CA GLY A 224 5.89 -16.67 13.85
C GLY A 224 5.68 -18.18 13.64
N GLU A 225 5.67 -18.66 12.41
CA GLU A 225 5.54 -20.09 12.08
C GLU A 225 6.88 -20.83 12.20
N ARG A 226 7.92 -20.30 11.50
CA ARG A 226 9.28 -20.85 11.49
C ARG A 226 10.30 -19.73 11.40
N PHE A 227 11.34 -19.78 12.24
CA PHE A 227 12.46 -18.89 12.10
C PHE A 227 13.23 -19.20 10.80
N THR A 228 13.37 -18.20 9.95
CA THR A 228 14.09 -18.33 8.69
C THR A 228 14.82 -17.03 8.42
N LEU A 229 16.12 -17.10 8.20
CA LEU A 229 16.96 -15.91 7.94
C LEU A 229 16.40 -15.07 6.76
N LYS A 230 15.87 -15.72 5.74
CA LYS A 230 15.25 -15.06 4.60
C LYS A 230 14.16 -14.06 5.04
N TYR A 231 13.23 -14.48 5.91
CA TYR A 231 12.14 -13.61 6.34
C TYR A 231 12.59 -12.57 7.36
N LEU A 232 13.65 -12.85 8.14
CA LEU A 232 14.27 -11.84 9.00
C LEU A 232 14.90 -10.74 8.13
N VAL A 233 15.66 -11.08 7.10
CA VAL A 233 16.25 -10.09 6.16
C VAL A 233 15.15 -9.28 5.47
N VAL A 234 14.10 -9.92 4.97
CA VAL A 234 12.95 -9.20 4.37
C VAL A 234 12.34 -8.23 5.38
N LEU A 235 12.15 -8.65 6.63
CA LEU A 235 11.59 -7.80 7.67
C LEU A 235 12.48 -6.60 7.95
N VAL A 236 13.78 -6.81 8.14
CA VAL A 236 14.75 -5.71 8.37
C VAL A 236 14.76 -4.74 7.18
N CYS A 237 14.88 -5.24 5.95
CA CYS A 237 14.90 -4.39 4.76
C CYS A 237 13.61 -3.57 4.60
N THR A 238 12.44 -4.17 4.85
CA THR A 238 11.15 -3.44 4.77
C THR A 238 11.01 -2.40 5.86
N LEU A 239 11.45 -2.69 7.08
CA LEU A 239 11.43 -1.72 8.19
C LEU A 239 12.36 -0.55 7.93
N LEU A 240 13.58 -0.79 7.43
CA LEU A 240 14.50 0.27 7.02
C LEU A 240 13.92 1.16 5.92
N SER A 241 13.28 0.55 4.93
CA SER A 241 12.59 1.28 3.87
C SER A 241 11.47 2.16 4.44
N LEU A 242 10.70 1.65 5.41
CA LEU A 242 9.61 2.39 6.05
C LEU A 242 10.12 3.58 6.88
N VAL A 243 11.26 3.46 7.58
CA VAL A 243 11.88 4.62 8.26
C VAL A 243 12.13 5.75 7.27
N ALA A 244 12.68 5.44 6.11
CA ALA A 244 13.04 6.43 5.09
C ALA A 244 11.80 6.99 4.35
N LEU A 245 10.79 6.16 4.11
CA LEU A 245 9.60 6.54 3.36
C LEU A 245 8.53 7.20 4.24
N ARG A 246 8.30 6.68 5.47
CA ARG A 246 7.26 7.19 6.37
C ARG A 246 7.51 6.75 7.82
N PHE A 247 8.31 7.52 8.54
CA PHE A 247 8.83 7.14 9.86
C PHE A 247 7.75 6.78 10.89
N TYR A 248 6.64 7.51 10.97
CA TYR A 248 5.60 7.22 11.96
C TYR A 248 4.89 5.88 11.70
N VAL A 249 4.75 5.47 10.43
CA VAL A 249 4.23 4.15 10.06
C VAL A 249 5.19 3.04 10.48
N PHE A 250 6.50 3.31 10.40
CA PHE A 250 7.52 2.39 10.92
C PHE A 250 7.32 2.09 12.41
N TYR A 251 7.08 3.11 13.25
CA TYR A 251 6.85 2.85 14.69
C TYR A 251 5.59 2.01 14.93
N MET A 252 4.52 2.30 14.21
CA MET A 252 3.28 1.55 14.34
C MET A 252 3.42 0.09 13.94
N ILE A 253 4.13 -0.19 12.84
CA ILE A 253 4.38 -1.58 12.44
C ILE A 253 5.33 -2.29 13.42
N CYS A 254 6.32 -1.62 13.98
CA CYS A 254 7.19 -2.19 15.02
C CYS A 254 6.40 -2.59 16.27
N VAL A 255 5.49 -1.73 16.75
CA VAL A 255 4.61 -2.07 17.87
C VAL A 255 3.68 -3.23 17.53
N ALA A 256 3.16 -3.27 16.31
CA ALA A 256 2.31 -4.38 15.86
C ALA A 256 3.08 -5.71 15.81
N ILE A 257 4.33 -5.70 15.35
CA ILE A 257 5.22 -6.87 15.31
C ILE A 257 5.54 -7.33 16.74
N ALA A 258 5.95 -6.41 17.60
CA ALA A 258 6.25 -6.72 19.01
C ALA A 258 5.02 -7.28 19.73
N GLY A 259 3.86 -6.63 19.57
CA GLY A 259 2.60 -7.10 20.14
C GLY A 259 2.20 -8.48 19.63
N ALA A 260 2.38 -8.76 18.34
CA ALA A 260 2.10 -10.07 17.76
C ALA A 260 3.00 -11.16 18.32
N PHE A 261 4.28 -10.88 18.55
CA PHE A 261 5.20 -11.83 19.17
C PHE A 261 4.90 -12.04 20.65
N ILE A 262 4.48 -11.00 21.39
CA ILE A 262 4.07 -11.11 22.82
C ILE A 262 2.79 -11.94 22.95
N ILE A 263 1.77 -11.69 22.14
CA ILE A 263 0.51 -12.44 22.12
C ILE A 263 0.74 -13.92 21.73
N GLY A 264 1.77 -14.16 20.93
CA GLY A 264 2.08 -15.48 20.36
C GLY A 264 1.12 -15.87 19.23
N MET A 265 1.60 -15.84 18.00
CA MET A 265 0.81 -16.12 16.79
C MET A 265 0.39 -17.62 16.69
N GLN A 266 1.04 -18.49 17.42
CA GLN A 266 0.72 -19.93 17.54
C GLN A 266 0.56 -20.31 19.01
N GLN A 267 0.24 -21.60 19.29
CA GLN A 267 0.24 -22.09 20.65
C GLN A 267 1.61 -21.86 21.31
N ILE A 268 1.59 -21.28 22.49
CA ILE A 268 2.80 -20.95 23.25
C ILE A 268 3.41 -22.24 23.77
N THR A 269 4.41 -22.74 23.06
CA THR A 269 5.32 -23.79 23.53
C THR A 269 6.65 -23.14 23.91
N ALA A 270 7.43 -23.78 24.79
CA ALA A 270 8.76 -23.25 25.16
C ALA A 270 9.63 -22.96 23.92
N THR A 271 9.60 -23.84 22.93
CA THR A 271 10.33 -23.68 21.66
C THR A 271 9.79 -22.54 20.79
N SER A 272 8.47 -22.29 20.78
CA SER A 272 7.91 -21.16 20.03
C SER A 272 8.22 -19.83 20.69
N PHE A 273 8.18 -19.77 22.02
CA PHE A 273 8.55 -18.57 22.78
C PHE A 273 10.03 -18.21 22.58
N THR A 274 10.94 -19.19 22.75
CA THR A 274 12.37 -18.96 22.55
C THR A 274 12.67 -18.46 21.13
N ARG A 275 12.04 -19.03 20.13
CA ARG A 275 12.20 -18.60 18.73
C ARG A 275 11.73 -17.18 18.50
N GLN A 276 10.57 -16.80 19.03
CA GLN A 276 10.01 -15.44 18.90
C GLN A 276 10.87 -14.43 19.64
N PHE A 277 11.36 -14.79 20.83
CA PHE A 277 12.29 -13.99 21.60
C PHE A 277 13.60 -13.75 20.84
N ILE A 278 14.21 -14.79 20.28
CA ILE A 278 15.41 -14.66 19.45
C ILE A 278 15.16 -13.76 18.25
N ALA A 279 14.03 -13.92 17.55
CA ALA A 279 13.67 -13.07 16.41
C ALA A 279 13.55 -11.60 16.81
N MET A 280 12.92 -11.30 17.95
CA MET A 280 12.81 -9.93 18.48
C MET A 280 14.15 -9.33 18.88
N VAL A 281 15.00 -10.11 19.55
CA VAL A 281 16.34 -9.66 19.95
C VAL A 281 17.20 -9.37 18.71
N LEU A 282 17.23 -10.27 17.73
CA LEU A 282 17.98 -10.08 16.50
C LEU A 282 17.47 -8.87 15.70
N LEU A 283 16.15 -8.68 15.62
CA LEU A 283 15.55 -7.51 14.99
C LEU A 283 15.95 -6.22 15.72
N GLY A 284 15.85 -6.20 17.06
CA GLY A 284 16.23 -5.05 17.87
C GLY A 284 17.71 -4.70 17.71
N LEU A 285 18.61 -5.70 17.75
CA LEU A 285 20.04 -5.51 17.53
C LEU A 285 20.33 -4.98 16.12
N ALA A 286 19.68 -5.53 15.08
CA ALA A 286 19.87 -5.08 13.72
C ALA A 286 19.44 -3.61 13.54
N LEU A 287 18.27 -3.22 14.05
CA LEU A 287 17.78 -1.85 13.99
C LEU A 287 18.66 -0.88 14.80
N THR A 288 19.17 -1.31 15.95
CA THR A 288 20.07 -0.49 16.78
C THR A 288 21.42 -0.31 16.09
N TYR A 289 22.00 -1.38 15.54
CA TYR A 289 23.28 -1.34 14.83
C TYR A 289 23.26 -0.38 13.63
N ILE A 290 22.12 -0.35 12.91
CA ILE A 290 21.94 0.53 11.75
C ILE A 290 21.61 1.98 12.17
N GLY A 291 21.46 2.28 13.47
CA GLY A 291 21.24 3.62 14.00
C GLY A 291 19.78 4.08 13.98
N VAL A 292 18.83 3.16 13.76
CA VAL A 292 17.40 3.48 13.76
C VAL A 292 16.94 3.99 15.12
N THR A 293 17.44 3.42 16.22
CA THR A 293 17.09 3.86 17.58
C THR A 293 17.52 5.30 17.84
N ARG A 294 18.71 5.73 17.37
CA ARG A 294 19.18 7.11 17.47
C ARG A 294 18.30 8.06 16.65
N SER A 295 17.96 7.68 15.43
CA SER A 295 17.05 8.45 14.58
C SER A 295 15.65 8.54 15.22
N ALA A 296 15.20 7.48 15.89
CA ALA A 296 13.92 7.43 16.60
C ALA A 296 13.84 8.48 17.69
N THR A 297 14.85 8.60 18.55
CA THR A 297 14.88 9.59 19.63
C THR A 297 14.75 10.99 19.08
N VAL A 298 15.55 11.35 18.07
CA VAL A 298 15.50 12.68 17.44
C VAL A 298 14.12 12.97 16.80
N GLN A 299 13.53 11.98 16.15
CA GLN A 299 12.21 12.13 15.54
C GLN A 299 11.10 12.25 16.59
N PHE A 300 11.18 11.49 17.69
CA PHE A 300 10.21 11.57 18.76
C PHE A 300 10.27 12.91 19.50
N GLU A 301 11.46 13.44 19.78
CA GLU A 301 11.64 14.77 20.34
C GLU A 301 11.07 15.86 19.43
N ARG A 302 11.22 15.71 18.13
CA ARG A 302 10.78 16.70 17.13
C ARG A 302 9.28 16.63 16.83
N TYR A 303 8.69 15.44 16.77
CA TYR A 303 7.31 15.21 16.30
C TYR A 303 6.37 14.63 17.37
N GLY A 304 6.88 14.18 18.52
CA GLY A 304 6.09 13.62 19.60
C GLY A 304 5.33 14.64 20.43
N ASN A 305 5.39 15.94 20.08
CA ASN A 305 4.71 17.00 20.79
C ASN A 305 3.28 17.21 20.26
N MET A 306 2.30 17.18 21.16
CA MET A 306 0.87 17.41 20.84
C MET A 306 0.62 18.77 20.18
N GLN A 307 1.39 19.79 20.52
CA GLN A 307 1.29 21.10 19.89
C GLN A 307 1.73 21.08 18.43
N GLN A 308 2.78 20.32 18.11
CA GLN A 308 3.23 20.09 16.72
C GLN A 308 2.17 19.31 15.93
N LEU A 309 1.55 18.31 16.55
CA LEU A 309 0.43 17.57 15.98
C LEU A 309 -0.73 18.50 15.66
N GLN A 310 -1.11 19.40 16.60
CA GLN A 310 -2.15 20.40 16.39
C GLN A 310 -1.83 21.33 15.22
N ARG A 311 -0.61 21.85 15.13
CA ARG A 311 -0.18 22.70 14.01
C ARG A 311 -0.33 21.98 12.68
N SER A 312 0.24 20.78 12.54
CA SER A 312 0.18 19.99 11.33
C SER A 312 -1.27 19.66 10.92
N ARG A 313 -2.15 19.32 11.89
CA ARG A 313 -3.57 19.08 11.64
C ARG A 313 -4.28 20.36 11.17
N SER A 314 -4.05 21.48 11.85
CA SER A 314 -4.64 22.77 11.49
C SER A 314 -4.22 23.23 10.10
N ASP A 315 -2.95 23.04 9.74
CA ASP A 315 -2.44 23.34 8.41
C ASP A 315 -3.14 22.50 7.34
N LEU A 316 -3.29 21.19 7.56
CA LEU A 316 -4.03 20.29 6.67
C LEU A 316 -5.52 20.67 6.55
N ALA A 317 -6.16 21.11 7.65
CA ALA A 317 -7.57 21.49 7.66
C ALA A 317 -7.83 22.85 7.00
N ARG A 318 -6.88 23.79 7.04
CA ARG A 318 -7.04 25.15 6.53
C ARG A 318 -6.50 25.36 5.13
N SER A 319 -5.43 24.63 4.75
CA SER A 319 -4.74 24.79 3.47
C SER A 319 -5.47 24.15 2.28
N ALA A 320 -6.49 23.32 2.53
CA ALA A 320 -7.18 22.57 1.49
C ALA A 320 -8.69 22.88 1.46
N GLU A 321 -9.26 22.91 0.24
CA GLU A 321 -10.72 23.05 0.02
C GLU A 321 -11.53 21.93 0.73
N SER A 322 -10.96 20.73 0.82
CA SER A 322 -11.57 19.56 1.48
C SER A 322 -11.19 19.41 2.96
N GLY A 323 -10.83 20.52 3.63
CA GLY A 323 -10.51 20.53 5.06
C GLY A 323 -11.72 20.27 5.94
N PHE A 324 -11.56 19.46 7.00
CA PHE A 324 -12.60 19.16 7.97
C PHE A 324 -12.08 19.32 9.42
N GLY A 325 -13.02 19.56 10.35
CA GLY A 325 -12.69 19.70 11.77
C GLY A 325 -11.71 20.87 12.05
N ARG A 326 -11.97 22.04 11.45
CA ARG A 326 -11.11 23.24 11.56
C ARG A 326 -10.99 23.75 12.99
N ASP A 327 -12.02 23.51 13.80
CA ASP A 327 -12.11 23.96 15.19
C ASP A 327 -11.71 22.88 16.20
N VAL A 328 -11.23 21.73 15.72
CA VAL A 328 -10.81 20.61 16.58
C VAL A 328 -9.42 20.88 17.13
N ASP A 329 -9.32 20.94 18.45
CA ASP A 329 -8.06 21.09 19.17
C ASP A 329 -7.57 19.71 19.65
N VAL A 330 -6.43 19.26 19.12
CA VAL A 330 -5.74 18.02 19.52
C VAL A 330 -4.45 18.30 20.29
N SER A 331 -4.26 19.53 20.79
CA SER A 331 -3.10 19.89 21.61
C SER A 331 -3.11 19.26 23.01
N SER A 332 -4.26 18.75 23.43
CA SER A 332 -4.45 18.03 24.69
C SER A 332 -4.89 16.57 24.43
N THR A 333 -4.60 15.69 25.40
CA THR A 333 -5.01 14.27 25.31
C THR A 333 -6.53 14.13 25.23
N SER A 334 -7.30 14.93 26.00
CA SER A 334 -8.76 14.91 25.95
C SER A 334 -9.30 15.37 24.59
N GLY A 335 -8.72 16.44 24.02
CA GLY A 335 -9.08 16.92 22.68
C GLY A 335 -8.76 15.90 21.58
N ALA A 336 -7.58 15.26 21.66
CA ALA A 336 -7.23 14.19 20.74
C ALA A 336 -8.19 13.00 20.82
N LEU A 337 -8.55 12.54 22.04
CA LEU A 337 -9.50 11.45 22.23
C LEU A 337 -10.91 11.81 21.71
N SER A 338 -11.38 13.02 21.97
CA SER A 338 -12.70 13.48 21.48
C SER A 338 -12.78 13.59 19.96
N SER A 339 -11.64 13.80 19.28
CA SER A 339 -11.59 13.90 17.82
C SER A 339 -11.65 12.54 17.10
N ILE A 340 -11.35 11.42 17.79
CA ILE A 340 -11.26 10.09 17.18
C ILE A 340 -12.56 9.67 16.46
N PRO A 341 -13.77 9.76 17.06
CA PRO A 341 -14.97 9.29 16.37
C PRO A 341 -15.22 9.98 15.03
N MET A 342 -15.10 11.32 15.00
CA MET A 342 -15.21 12.09 13.77
C MET A 342 -14.10 11.73 12.77
N GLY A 343 -12.87 11.65 13.25
CA GLY A 343 -11.72 11.28 12.42
C GLY A 343 -11.85 9.90 11.79
N VAL A 344 -12.34 8.89 12.53
CA VAL A 344 -12.63 7.54 12.01
C VAL A 344 -13.67 7.60 10.90
N VAL A 345 -14.77 8.35 11.10
CA VAL A 345 -15.82 8.50 10.10
C VAL A 345 -15.28 9.13 8.82
N TYR A 346 -14.51 10.22 8.93
CA TYR A 346 -13.91 10.85 7.75
C TYR A 346 -12.83 9.98 7.10
N LEU A 347 -11.99 9.33 7.88
CA LEU A 347 -10.95 8.45 7.35
C LEU A 347 -11.54 7.27 6.56
N LEU A 348 -12.58 6.63 7.10
CA LEU A 348 -13.13 5.42 6.48
C LEU A 348 -14.20 5.69 5.42
N PHE A 349 -14.99 6.75 5.57
CA PHE A 349 -16.19 6.93 4.74
C PHE A 349 -16.19 8.17 3.84
N ALA A 350 -15.31 9.18 4.08
CA ALA A 350 -15.22 10.32 3.19
C ALA A 350 -14.44 9.98 1.89
N PRO A 351 -14.70 10.70 0.77
CA PRO A 351 -15.62 11.83 0.63
C PRO A 351 -17.10 11.43 0.62
N PHE A 352 -17.94 12.25 1.21
CA PHE A 352 -19.39 12.05 1.22
C PHE A 352 -20.01 12.74 -0.01
N PRO A 353 -21.09 12.19 -0.63
CA PRO A 353 -21.72 12.77 -1.82
C PRO A 353 -22.17 14.21 -1.65
N TRP A 354 -22.63 14.58 -0.45
CA TRP A 354 -23.11 15.93 -0.12
C TRP A 354 -22.03 16.93 0.24
N GLN A 355 -20.75 16.52 0.29
CA GLN A 355 -19.60 17.37 0.60
C GLN A 355 -18.64 17.53 -0.59
N ILE A 356 -19.06 17.13 -1.77
CA ILE A 356 -18.23 17.19 -2.96
C ILE A 356 -18.17 18.63 -3.47
N THR A 357 -16.97 19.18 -3.50
CA THR A 357 -16.68 20.53 -3.98
C THR A 357 -15.81 20.57 -5.23
N SER A 358 -15.21 19.43 -5.61
CA SER A 358 -14.26 19.39 -6.72
C SER A 358 -14.43 18.15 -7.60
N LEU A 359 -14.00 18.26 -8.87
CA LEU A 359 -13.96 17.12 -9.80
C LEU A 359 -13.12 15.96 -9.29
N ARG A 360 -12.01 16.25 -8.56
CA ARG A 360 -11.17 15.21 -7.93
C ARG A 360 -11.96 14.33 -6.96
N GLN A 361 -12.82 14.94 -6.17
CA GLN A 361 -13.68 14.21 -5.23
C GLN A 361 -14.77 13.43 -5.97
N SER A 362 -15.38 14.01 -7.03
CA SER A 362 -16.41 13.35 -7.81
C SER A 362 -15.94 12.03 -8.45
N ILE A 363 -14.70 12.01 -8.96
CA ILE A 363 -14.10 10.82 -9.57
C ILE A 363 -13.96 9.67 -8.56
N THR A 364 -13.88 9.95 -7.25
CA THR A 364 -13.73 8.91 -6.22
C THR A 364 -15.06 8.28 -5.80
N LEU A 365 -16.22 8.87 -6.15
CA LEU A 365 -17.53 8.40 -5.71
C LEU A 365 -17.84 6.95 -6.10
N PRO A 366 -17.65 6.50 -7.34
CA PRO A 366 -17.93 5.12 -7.71
C PRO A 366 -17.18 4.11 -6.83
N GLU A 367 -15.92 4.42 -6.50
CA GLU A 367 -15.12 3.62 -5.59
C GLU A 367 -15.73 3.63 -4.17
N MET A 368 -16.17 4.80 -3.70
CA MET A 368 -16.75 4.93 -2.36
C MET A 368 -18.04 4.12 -2.21
N VAL A 369 -18.88 4.06 -3.24
CA VAL A 369 -20.08 3.22 -3.23
C VAL A 369 -19.71 1.74 -3.04
N ILE A 370 -18.70 1.25 -3.76
CA ILE A 370 -18.21 -0.12 -3.63
C ILE A 370 -17.66 -0.34 -2.21
N TRP A 371 -16.94 0.63 -1.66
CA TRP A 371 -16.39 0.54 -0.31
C TRP A 371 -17.50 0.49 0.75
N TRP A 372 -18.47 1.39 0.70
CA TRP A 372 -19.60 1.39 1.63
C TRP A 372 -20.40 0.09 1.55
N ALA A 373 -20.65 -0.42 0.34
CA ALA A 373 -21.32 -1.71 0.14
C ALA A 373 -20.49 -2.90 0.69
N SER A 374 -19.18 -2.81 0.70
CA SER A 374 -18.29 -3.86 1.24
C SER A 374 -18.12 -3.81 2.76
N PHE A 375 -18.52 -2.71 3.41
CA PHE A 375 -18.30 -2.49 4.84
C PHE A 375 -19.00 -3.53 5.75
N PRO A 376 -20.26 -3.97 5.48
CA PRO A 376 -20.87 -5.07 6.23
C PRO A 376 -20.06 -6.37 6.14
N LEU A 377 -19.43 -6.65 4.99
CA LEU A 377 -18.57 -7.81 4.81
C LEU A 377 -17.28 -7.67 5.60
N LEU A 378 -16.73 -6.45 5.69
CA LEU A 378 -15.58 -6.15 6.55
C LEU A 378 -15.90 -6.48 8.01
N VAL A 379 -17.04 -6.00 8.51
CA VAL A 379 -17.46 -6.24 9.90
C VAL A 379 -17.66 -7.73 10.17
N LEU A 380 -18.34 -8.45 9.28
CA LEU A 380 -18.55 -9.90 9.40
C LEU A 380 -17.23 -10.67 9.39
N GLY A 381 -16.33 -10.34 8.46
CA GLY A 381 -15.03 -11.00 8.35
C GLY A 381 -14.10 -10.69 9.51
N LEU A 382 -14.11 -9.45 10.00
CA LEU A 382 -13.35 -9.03 11.18
C LEU A 382 -13.85 -9.75 12.45
N TRP A 383 -15.17 -9.82 12.65
CA TRP A 383 -15.76 -10.57 13.75
C TRP A 383 -15.32 -12.03 13.73
N PHE A 384 -15.42 -12.70 12.57
CA PHE A 384 -14.98 -14.08 12.41
C PHE A 384 -13.49 -14.24 12.72
N ALA A 385 -12.67 -13.35 12.17
CA ALA A 385 -11.23 -13.40 12.35
C ALA A 385 -10.82 -13.20 13.82
N ILE A 386 -11.45 -12.28 14.53
CA ILE A 386 -11.24 -12.06 15.98
C ILE A 386 -11.68 -13.30 16.77
N ARG A 387 -12.84 -13.86 16.46
CA ARG A 387 -13.39 -14.99 17.21
C ARG A 387 -12.56 -16.29 17.05
N TYR A 388 -12.06 -16.55 15.84
CA TYR A 388 -11.48 -17.85 15.49
C TYR A 388 -9.99 -17.81 15.14
N ARG A 389 -9.41 -16.66 14.84
CA ARG A 389 -8.02 -16.51 14.34
C ARG A 389 -7.25 -15.37 15.01
N LEU A 390 -7.69 -14.88 16.18
CA LEU A 390 -7.16 -13.67 16.83
C LEU A 390 -5.62 -13.66 16.88
N ARG A 391 -5.00 -14.75 17.31
CA ARG A 391 -3.53 -14.83 17.41
C ARG A 391 -2.85 -14.64 16.06
N MET A 392 -3.36 -15.28 15.01
CA MET A 392 -2.78 -15.22 13.67
C MET A 392 -2.98 -13.84 13.02
N ILE A 393 -4.09 -13.15 13.31
CA ILE A 393 -4.37 -11.83 12.76
C ILE A 393 -3.77 -10.69 13.59
N SER A 394 -3.21 -10.98 14.77
CA SER A 394 -2.75 -9.95 15.72
C SER A 394 -1.82 -8.90 15.09
N PRO A 395 -0.83 -9.23 14.23
CA PRO A 395 0.02 -8.20 13.62
C PRO A 395 -0.77 -7.26 12.68
N ILE A 396 -1.74 -7.81 11.93
CA ILE A 396 -2.60 -7.03 11.05
C ILE A 396 -3.55 -6.15 11.88
N LEU A 397 -4.18 -6.74 12.89
CA LEU A 397 -5.17 -6.07 13.72
C LEU A 397 -4.56 -4.92 14.52
N ILE A 398 -3.45 -5.15 15.22
CA ILE A 398 -2.75 -4.12 16.00
C ILE A 398 -2.33 -2.98 15.08
N PHE A 399 -1.70 -3.30 13.93
CA PHE A 399 -1.27 -2.30 12.98
C PHE A 399 -2.43 -1.46 12.45
N THR A 400 -3.49 -2.10 11.97
CA THR A 400 -4.63 -1.39 11.37
C THR A 400 -5.39 -0.55 12.40
N VAL A 401 -5.58 -1.03 13.62
CA VAL A 401 -6.22 -0.26 14.71
C VAL A 401 -5.37 0.95 15.08
N MET A 402 -4.07 0.78 15.32
CA MET A 402 -3.18 1.88 15.67
C MET A 402 -3.12 2.94 14.57
N LEU A 403 -2.97 2.51 13.32
CA LEU A 403 -2.90 3.44 12.19
C LEU A 403 -4.23 4.16 11.96
N THR A 404 -5.37 3.48 12.16
CA THR A 404 -6.71 4.10 12.09
C THR A 404 -6.86 5.18 13.16
N ILE A 405 -6.50 4.89 14.41
CA ILE A 405 -6.56 5.87 15.49
C ILE A 405 -5.63 7.05 15.20
N ALA A 406 -4.39 6.80 14.82
CA ALA A 406 -3.43 7.86 14.52
C ALA A 406 -3.91 8.77 13.38
N TYR A 407 -4.38 8.21 12.29
CA TYR A 407 -4.93 9.00 11.19
C TYR A 407 -6.22 9.73 11.55
N SER A 408 -7.04 9.17 12.42
CA SER A 408 -8.25 9.84 12.91
C SER A 408 -7.95 11.11 13.70
N VAL A 409 -6.85 11.10 14.46
CA VAL A 409 -6.40 12.29 15.22
C VAL A 409 -5.66 13.28 14.31
N PHE A 410 -4.78 12.78 13.46
CA PHE A 410 -3.86 13.59 12.67
C PHE A 410 -4.50 14.24 11.44
N GLN A 411 -5.47 13.57 10.78
CA GLN A 411 -6.01 14.06 9.51
C GLN A 411 -7.01 15.20 9.70
N GLY A 412 -6.82 16.27 8.93
CA GLY A 412 -7.73 17.41 8.82
C GLY A 412 -8.20 17.65 7.38
N ASN A 413 -7.79 16.80 6.41
CA ASN A 413 -8.08 16.94 4.99
C ASN A 413 -8.57 15.62 4.39
N VAL A 414 -9.74 15.67 3.72
CA VAL A 414 -10.36 14.49 3.11
C VAL A 414 -9.47 13.87 2.01
N GLY A 415 -8.84 14.71 1.16
CA GLY A 415 -7.98 14.21 0.09
C GLY A 415 -6.78 13.43 0.61
N THR A 416 -6.12 13.95 1.66
CA THR A 416 -5.01 13.28 2.31
C THR A 416 -5.45 12.02 3.05
N ALA A 417 -6.59 12.07 3.75
CA ALA A 417 -7.18 10.91 4.42
C ALA A 417 -7.52 9.79 3.43
N TYR A 418 -8.14 10.13 2.29
CA TYR A 418 -8.45 9.22 1.21
C TYR A 418 -7.20 8.52 0.64
N ARG A 419 -6.12 9.28 0.40
CA ARG A 419 -4.85 8.73 -0.08
C ARG A 419 -4.20 7.81 0.96
N GLN A 420 -4.14 8.24 2.22
CA GLN A 420 -3.48 7.49 3.29
C GLN A 420 -4.26 6.24 3.71
N ARG A 421 -5.58 6.22 3.51
CA ARG A 421 -6.43 5.03 3.69
C ARG A 421 -5.94 3.82 2.89
N ALA A 422 -5.24 4.00 1.77
CA ALA A 422 -4.67 2.92 0.98
C ALA A 422 -3.81 1.95 1.81
N GLN A 423 -3.13 2.44 2.86
CA GLN A 423 -2.30 1.62 3.76
C GLN A 423 -3.13 0.72 4.67
N LEU A 424 -4.41 1.05 4.91
CA LEU A 424 -5.36 0.25 5.67
C LEU A 424 -6.14 -0.70 4.77
N LEU A 425 -6.58 -0.21 3.60
CA LEU A 425 -7.44 -0.93 2.68
C LEU A 425 -6.87 -2.28 2.25
N VAL A 426 -5.55 -2.36 2.02
CA VAL A 426 -4.90 -3.61 1.60
C VAL A 426 -5.08 -4.73 2.63
N PHE A 427 -5.16 -4.40 3.90
CA PHE A 427 -5.43 -5.35 4.97
C PHE A 427 -6.92 -5.55 5.21
N TYR A 428 -7.73 -4.49 5.11
CA TYR A 428 -9.18 -4.60 5.26
C TYR A 428 -9.80 -5.50 4.19
N PHE A 429 -9.26 -5.52 2.97
CA PHE A 429 -9.72 -6.44 1.93
C PHE A 429 -9.50 -7.91 2.27
N ILE A 430 -8.59 -8.25 3.16
CA ILE A 430 -8.48 -9.62 3.69
C ILE A 430 -9.76 -9.97 4.46
N PHE A 431 -10.23 -9.08 5.33
CA PHE A 431 -11.45 -9.31 6.13
C PHE A 431 -12.72 -9.22 5.28
N VAL A 432 -12.78 -8.29 4.31
CA VAL A 432 -13.88 -8.23 3.33
C VAL A 432 -13.98 -9.57 2.58
N ALA A 433 -12.86 -10.14 2.17
CA ALA A 433 -12.82 -11.44 1.48
C ALA A 433 -13.32 -12.58 2.37
N VAL A 434 -12.98 -12.59 3.66
CA VAL A 434 -13.50 -13.53 4.64
C VAL A 434 -15.02 -13.42 4.75
N GLY A 435 -15.54 -12.19 4.96
CA GLY A 435 -16.98 -11.95 5.07
C GLY A 435 -17.74 -12.37 3.81
N PHE A 436 -17.18 -12.12 2.62
CA PHE A 436 -17.76 -12.55 1.36
C PHE A 436 -17.85 -14.07 1.23
N VAL A 437 -16.78 -14.79 1.58
CA VAL A 437 -16.76 -16.26 1.53
C VAL A 437 -17.78 -16.83 2.50
N LEU A 438 -17.83 -16.34 3.74
CA LEU A 438 -18.81 -16.78 4.75
C LEU A 438 -20.25 -16.55 4.29
N MET A 439 -20.53 -15.39 3.71
CA MET A 439 -21.87 -15.09 3.17
C MET A 439 -22.24 -16.04 2.02
N LYS A 440 -21.28 -16.34 1.14
CA LYS A 440 -21.48 -17.26 0.01
C LYS A 440 -21.72 -18.70 0.49
N GLU A 441 -20.91 -19.20 1.40
CA GLU A 441 -21.07 -20.54 1.99
C GLU A 441 -22.44 -20.68 2.67
N LYS A 442 -22.85 -19.71 3.47
CA LYS A 442 -24.18 -19.71 4.10
C LYS A 442 -25.33 -19.73 3.08
N ARG A 443 -25.15 -19.07 1.93
CA ARG A 443 -26.13 -19.11 0.84
C ARG A 443 -26.18 -20.47 0.15
N GLU A 444 -25.05 -21.09 -0.06
CA GLU A 444 -24.94 -22.43 -0.66
C GLU A 444 -25.57 -23.49 0.28
N GLU A 445 -25.30 -23.44 1.58
CA GLU A 445 -25.91 -24.30 2.57
C GLU A 445 -27.45 -24.17 2.65
N ARG A 446 -27.97 -22.93 2.56
CA ARG A 446 -29.44 -22.72 2.53
C ARG A 446 -30.06 -23.34 1.30
N LYS A 447 -29.48 -23.12 0.11
CA LYS A 447 -30.00 -23.73 -1.12
C LYS A 447 -30.01 -25.25 -1.07
N GLN A 448 -28.97 -25.86 -0.51
CA GLN A 448 -28.91 -27.32 -0.34
C GLN A 448 -30.01 -27.82 0.61
N ARG A 449 -30.24 -27.16 1.74
CA ARG A 449 -31.33 -27.50 2.67
C ARG A 449 -32.70 -27.37 2.03
N ASP A 450 -32.94 -26.27 1.31
CA ASP A 450 -34.21 -26.03 0.63
C ASP A 450 -34.47 -27.10 -0.45
N GLU A 451 -33.41 -27.55 -1.14
CA GLU A 451 -33.51 -28.62 -2.15
C GLU A 451 -33.75 -29.99 -1.51
N GLU A 452 -33.04 -30.31 -0.43
CA GLU A 452 -33.27 -31.54 0.35
C GLU A 452 -34.70 -31.60 0.90
N GLU A 453 -35.23 -30.48 1.39
CA GLU A 453 -36.59 -30.40 1.90
C GLU A 453 -37.62 -30.58 0.77
N ARG A 454 -37.43 -29.98 -0.39
CA ARG A 454 -38.26 -30.19 -1.59
C ARG A 454 -38.27 -31.66 -2.02
N ILE A 455 -37.12 -32.32 -2.05
CA ILE A 455 -37.01 -33.74 -2.40
C ILE A 455 -37.76 -34.61 -1.35
N ARG A 456 -37.65 -34.29 -0.05
CA ARG A 456 -38.38 -35.01 1.01
C ARG A 456 -39.90 -34.85 0.87
N LEU A 457 -40.37 -33.63 0.58
CA LEU A 457 -41.81 -33.38 0.39
C LEU A 457 -42.32 -34.10 -0.85
N SER A 458 -41.64 -34.07 -1.98
CA SER A 458 -42.03 -34.76 -3.20
C SER A 458 -42.15 -36.28 -3.01
N LYS A 459 -41.22 -36.89 -2.25
CA LYS A 459 -41.28 -38.34 -1.92
C LYS A 459 -42.46 -38.69 -0.99
N ARG A 460 -42.92 -37.75 -0.13
CA ARG A 460 -44.10 -37.96 0.74
C ARG A 460 -45.42 -37.80 -0.04
N THR A 461 -45.44 -37.09 -1.14
CA THR A 461 -46.64 -36.89 -1.97
C THR A 461 -46.90 -38.05 -2.95
N ILE A 462 -45.88 -38.91 -3.16
CA ILE A 462 -45.95 -40.05 -4.08
C ILE A 462 -46.27 -41.36 -3.34
N LEU A 463 -46.21 -41.39 -2.01
CA LEU A 463 -46.69 -42.46 -1.13
C LEU A 463 -48.08 -42.15 -0.61
#